data_f6194670b72493d5ed6bb44cde139dcc
#
_entry.id   f6194670b72493d5ed6bb44cde139dcc
#
_cell.length_a   1.000
_cell.length_b   1.000
_cell.length_c   1.000
_cell.angle_alpha   90.00
_cell.angle_beta   90.00
_cell.angle_gamma   90.00
#
_symmetry.space_group_name_H-M   'P 1'
#
loop_
_entity.id
_entity.type
_entity.pdbx_description
1 polymer ?
#
loop_
_entity_poly.entity_id
_entity_poly.type
_entity_poly.pdbx_seq_one_letter_code
_entity_poly.pdbx_strand_id
1 'polypeptide(L)'
;MEFNQPSQIVKDLSFGLDAKTKVISGVEKLAKAVKSTLGASGKCVIYEDGLGKPVITKDGVTVAESVVLLDPVENIGATLIKEASKNTVKEAGDGTTTAIVLAESLIKEVNKPENLEVNTRDIKNGIESGYKKVVDYLQQHSKAVSGDQLSSVSSISCNNDKVLGSIIAEAYEKVGKDGVVLMEESDTDETFSEI
;
A
#
# COMPACT_ATOMS: atom_id res chain seq x y z
N MET A 1 29.17 37.02 -4.45
CA MET A 1 27.92 36.39 -4.05
C MET A 1 27.29 35.83 -5.32
N GLU A 2 27.51 34.54 -5.60
CA GLU A 2 26.85 33.87 -6.71
C GLU A 2 25.44 33.54 -6.25
N PHE A 3 24.46 34.17 -6.88
CA PHE A 3 23.07 33.80 -6.72
C PHE A 3 22.87 32.43 -7.39
N ASN A 4 22.73 31.41 -6.56
CA ASN A 4 22.34 30.07 -6.99
C ASN A 4 20.94 30.17 -7.63
N GLN A 5 20.89 30.32 -8.95
CA GLN A 5 19.61 30.25 -9.67
C GLN A 5 19.07 28.82 -9.48
N PRO A 6 17.79 28.65 -9.09
CA PRO A 6 17.22 27.32 -9.02
C PRO A 6 17.34 26.68 -10.41
N SER A 7 17.96 25.50 -10.46
CA SER A 7 18.12 24.74 -11.69
C SER A 7 16.74 24.55 -12.33
N GLN A 8 16.52 25.17 -13.51
CA GLN A 8 15.30 24.97 -14.27
C GLN A 8 15.24 23.52 -14.71
N ILE A 9 14.30 22.77 -14.14
CA ILE A 9 14.04 21.39 -14.54
C ILE A 9 13.27 21.44 -15.87
N VAL A 10 13.92 20.98 -16.94
CA VAL A 10 13.28 20.80 -18.25
C VAL A 10 12.21 19.70 -18.08
N LYS A 11 10.97 20.02 -18.50
CA LYS A 11 9.83 19.11 -18.43
C LYS A 11 9.45 18.64 -19.81
N ASP A 12 9.29 17.35 -19.98
CA ASP A 12 8.63 16.74 -21.12
C ASP A 12 7.12 16.76 -20.87
N LEU A 13 6.35 17.26 -21.82
CA LEU A 13 4.90 17.42 -21.69
C LEU A 13 4.18 16.44 -22.60
N SER A 14 3.36 15.59 -22.03
CA SER A 14 2.54 14.62 -22.73
C SER A 14 1.05 14.90 -22.50
N PHE A 15 0.25 14.83 -23.55
CA PHE A 15 -1.17 15.25 -23.53
C PHE A 15 -2.08 14.21 -24.19
N GLY A 16 -3.37 14.35 -23.93
CA GLY A 16 -4.43 13.65 -24.65
C GLY A 16 -4.55 12.18 -24.26
N LEU A 17 -5.07 11.39 -25.19
CA LEU A 17 -5.39 9.98 -24.96
C LEU A 17 -4.15 9.11 -24.75
N ASP A 18 -3.07 9.42 -25.46
CA ASP A 18 -1.81 8.68 -25.33
C ASP A 18 -1.24 8.80 -23.91
N ALA A 19 -1.13 10.01 -23.38
CA ALA A 19 -0.70 10.25 -22.01
C ALA A 19 -1.59 9.52 -20.99
N LYS A 20 -2.91 9.61 -21.15
CA LYS A 20 -3.87 8.92 -20.30
C LYS A 20 -3.67 7.40 -20.31
N THR A 21 -3.52 6.82 -21.49
CA THR A 21 -3.31 5.38 -21.65
C THR A 21 -2.02 4.92 -20.98
N LYS A 22 -0.93 5.67 -21.13
CA LYS A 22 0.35 5.38 -20.48
C LYS A 22 0.26 5.46 -18.96
N VAL A 23 -0.37 6.48 -18.41
CA VAL A 23 -0.58 6.61 -16.96
C VAL A 23 -1.35 5.39 -16.43
N ILE A 24 -2.43 4.98 -17.10
CA ILE A 24 -3.22 3.79 -16.71
C ILE A 24 -2.37 2.53 -16.79
N SER A 25 -1.59 2.36 -17.87
CA SER A 25 -0.67 1.24 -18.04
C SER A 25 0.33 1.15 -16.86
N GLY A 26 0.86 2.29 -16.42
CA GLY A 26 1.76 2.35 -15.26
C GLY A 26 1.09 1.90 -13.97
N VAL A 27 -0.15 2.36 -13.73
CA VAL A 27 -0.97 1.90 -12.60
C VAL A 27 -1.17 0.38 -12.63
N GLU A 28 -1.53 -0.16 -13.79
CA GLU A 28 -1.80 -1.60 -13.97
C GLU A 28 -0.54 -2.46 -13.77
N LYS A 29 0.61 -2.02 -14.29
CA LYS A 29 1.88 -2.72 -14.13
C LYS A 29 2.27 -2.83 -12.67
N LEU A 30 2.21 -1.73 -11.92
CA LEU A 30 2.49 -1.74 -10.48
C LEU A 30 1.49 -2.61 -9.72
N ALA A 31 0.19 -2.40 -9.95
CA ALA A 31 -0.86 -3.15 -9.27
C ALA A 31 -0.74 -4.66 -9.53
N LYS A 32 -0.38 -5.07 -10.74
CA LYS A 32 -0.17 -6.49 -11.09
C LYS A 32 0.96 -7.12 -10.28
N ALA A 33 2.07 -6.40 -10.08
CA ALA A 33 3.19 -6.87 -9.26
C ALA A 33 2.74 -7.04 -7.79
N VAL A 34 2.11 -6.02 -7.23
CA VAL A 34 1.70 -5.99 -5.82
C VAL A 34 0.56 -6.97 -5.53
N LYS A 35 -0.42 -7.12 -6.43
CA LYS A 35 -1.53 -8.08 -6.27
C LYS A 35 -1.08 -9.53 -6.08
N SER A 36 0.08 -9.89 -6.60
CA SER A 36 0.60 -11.24 -6.46
C SER A 36 0.93 -11.61 -5.01
N THR A 37 1.14 -10.63 -4.14
CA THR A 37 1.43 -10.82 -2.71
C THR A 37 0.19 -10.86 -1.82
N LEU A 38 -1.01 -10.56 -2.36
CA LEU A 38 -2.23 -10.37 -1.57
C LEU A 38 -2.79 -11.69 -1.04
N GLY A 39 -3.14 -11.65 0.25
CA GLY A 39 -3.94 -12.68 0.93
C GLY A 39 -3.17 -13.94 1.29
N ALA A 40 -3.90 -14.94 1.82
CA ALA A 40 -3.34 -16.19 2.33
C ALA A 40 -2.59 -17.02 1.27
N SER A 41 -2.94 -16.86 -0.01
CA SER A 41 -2.27 -17.49 -1.15
C SER A 41 -1.27 -16.56 -1.84
N GLY A 42 -0.91 -15.45 -1.21
CA GLY A 42 0.06 -14.51 -1.73
C GLY A 42 1.41 -15.18 -2.04
N LYS A 43 1.97 -14.82 -3.20
CA LYS A 43 3.24 -15.37 -3.70
C LYS A 43 4.39 -14.45 -3.33
N CYS A 44 5.60 -15.00 -3.23
CA CYS A 44 6.80 -14.19 -3.19
C CYS A 44 7.04 -13.53 -4.55
N VAL A 45 7.54 -12.32 -4.50
CA VAL A 45 8.07 -11.58 -5.65
C VAL A 45 9.59 -11.58 -5.54
N ILE A 46 10.25 -11.76 -6.66
CA ILE A 46 11.71 -11.68 -6.77
C ILE A 46 12.03 -10.46 -7.62
N TYR A 47 12.89 -9.59 -7.12
CA TYR A 47 13.39 -8.43 -7.85
C TYR A 47 14.87 -8.19 -7.54
N GLU A 48 15.55 -7.40 -8.36
CA GLU A 48 16.92 -6.95 -8.09
C GLU A 48 16.89 -5.63 -7.31
N ASP A 49 17.71 -5.54 -6.27
CA ASP A 49 17.94 -4.29 -5.55
C ASP A 49 18.85 -3.33 -6.35
N GLY A 50 19.09 -2.14 -5.80
CA GLY A 50 19.96 -1.14 -6.43
C GLY A 50 21.44 -1.57 -6.61
N LEU A 51 21.83 -2.71 -6.03
CA LEU A 51 23.16 -3.32 -6.12
C LEU A 51 23.20 -4.56 -7.03
N GLY A 52 22.08 -4.89 -7.67
CA GLY A 52 21.94 -6.08 -8.52
C GLY A 52 21.80 -7.39 -7.75
N LYS A 53 21.46 -7.35 -6.45
CA LYS A 53 21.21 -8.58 -5.66
C LYS A 53 19.76 -8.98 -5.74
N PRO A 54 19.46 -10.29 -5.87
CA PRO A 54 18.08 -10.77 -5.85
C PRO A 54 17.51 -10.63 -4.43
N VAL A 55 16.35 -9.99 -4.34
CA VAL A 55 15.54 -9.87 -3.12
C VAL A 55 14.25 -10.65 -3.30
N ILE A 56 13.90 -11.45 -2.30
CA ILE A 56 12.67 -12.24 -2.27
C ILE A 56 11.78 -11.67 -1.17
N THR A 57 10.58 -11.24 -1.50
CA THR A 57 9.65 -10.68 -0.54
C THR A 57 8.21 -11.07 -0.82
N LYS A 58 7.37 -11.11 0.23
CA LYS A 58 5.91 -11.18 0.16
C LYS A 58 5.26 -9.86 0.52
N ASP A 59 6.04 -8.90 0.99
CA ASP A 59 5.53 -7.61 1.40
C ASP A 59 5.18 -6.73 0.20
N GLY A 60 3.92 -6.35 0.11
CA GLY A 60 3.40 -5.53 -0.98
C GLY A 60 3.98 -4.12 -1.02
N VAL A 61 4.38 -3.57 0.13
CA VAL A 61 5.04 -2.24 0.21
C VAL A 61 6.40 -2.30 -0.45
N THR A 62 7.23 -3.26 -0.02
CA THR A 62 8.56 -3.48 -0.57
C THR A 62 8.52 -3.71 -2.07
N VAL A 63 7.56 -4.54 -2.55
CA VAL A 63 7.34 -4.73 -3.99
C VAL A 63 6.96 -3.43 -4.67
N ALA A 64 6.01 -2.66 -4.12
CA ALA A 64 5.59 -1.39 -4.72
C ALA A 64 6.76 -0.41 -4.83
N GLU A 65 7.58 -0.30 -3.82
CA GLU A 65 8.72 0.61 -3.80
C GLU A 65 9.80 0.24 -4.81
N SER A 66 10.04 -1.06 -5.02
CA SER A 66 11.04 -1.55 -5.97
C SER A 66 10.69 -1.30 -7.44
N VAL A 67 9.41 -1.14 -7.78
CA VAL A 67 8.97 -0.96 -9.17
C VAL A 67 9.29 0.44 -9.67
N VAL A 68 10.17 0.53 -10.67
CA VAL A 68 10.44 1.73 -11.46
C VAL A 68 10.24 1.37 -12.93
N LEU A 69 9.43 2.14 -13.66
CA LEU A 69 9.11 1.87 -15.05
C LEU A 69 9.99 2.70 -15.99
N LEU A 70 10.37 2.11 -17.12
CA LEU A 70 11.24 2.76 -18.11
C LEU A 70 10.57 3.95 -18.80
N ASP A 71 9.28 3.84 -19.13
CA ASP A 71 8.54 4.96 -19.72
C ASP A 71 8.21 5.97 -18.60
N PRO A 72 8.67 7.24 -18.72
CA PRO A 72 8.45 8.24 -17.68
C PRO A 72 6.98 8.52 -17.40
N VAL A 73 6.11 8.47 -18.41
CA VAL A 73 4.67 8.73 -18.26
C VAL A 73 3.98 7.56 -17.55
N GLU A 74 4.34 6.32 -17.89
CA GLU A 74 3.89 5.14 -17.14
C GLU A 74 4.38 5.19 -15.68
N ASN A 75 5.63 5.60 -15.47
CA ASN A 75 6.19 5.70 -14.11
C ASN A 75 5.47 6.74 -13.24
N ILE A 76 4.95 7.82 -13.84
CA ILE A 76 4.07 8.75 -13.14
C ILE A 76 2.81 8.03 -12.61
N GLY A 77 2.17 7.20 -13.45
CA GLY A 77 1.01 6.40 -13.04
C GLY A 77 1.31 5.47 -11.87
N ALA A 78 2.42 4.75 -11.95
CA ALA A 78 2.89 3.89 -10.86
C ALA A 78 3.15 4.70 -9.58
N THR A 79 3.81 5.86 -9.69
CA THR A 79 4.14 6.72 -8.53
C THR A 79 2.88 7.24 -7.84
N LEU A 80 1.85 7.63 -8.59
CA LEU A 80 0.59 8.13 -8.00
C LEU A 80 -0.07 7.11 -7.08
N ILE A 81 -0.13 5.84 -7.47
CA ILE A 81 -0.74 4.82 -6.60
C ILE A 81 0.20 4.36 -5.48
N LYS A 82 1.52 4.49 -5.64
CA LYS A 82 2.47 4.33 -4.51
C LYS A 82 2.20 5.35 -3.42
N GLU A 83 1.99 6.61 -3.78
CA GLU A 83 1.70 7.67 -2.81
C GLU A 83 0.38 7.42 -2.07
N ALA A 84 -0.67 6.96 -2.77
CA ALA A 84 -1.92 6.57 -2.13
C ALA A 84 -1.71 5.44 -1.09
N SER A 85 -0.90 4.45 -1.43
CA SER A 85 -0.52 3.34 -0.55
C SER A 85 0.28 3.82 0.68
N LYS A 86 1.27 4.70 0.49
CA LYS A 86 2.05 5.28 1.59
C LYS A 86 1.21 6.08 2.57
N ASN A 87 0.24 6.84 2.08
CA ASN A 87 -0.68 7.57 2.95
C ASN A 87 -1.54 6.63 3.79
N THR A 88 -1.97 5.50 3.23
CA THR A 88 -2.72 4.48 3.98
C THR A 88 -1.88 3.92 5.15
N VAL A 89 -0.60 3.63 4.92
CA VAL A 89 0.29 3.16 6.01
C VAL A 89 0.49 4.19 7.10
N LYS A 90 0.67 5.46 6.73
CA LYS A 90 0.85 6.53 7.72
C LYS A 90 -0.34 6.67 8.66
N GLU A 91 -1.54 6.43 8.15
CA GLU A 91 -2.78 6.61 8.93
C GLU A 91 -3.22 5.32 9.64
N ALA A 92 -3.06 4.17 9.01
CA ALA A 92 -3.60 2.89 9.49
C ALA A 92 -2.53 1.85 9.88
N GLY A 93 -1.27 2.07 9.55
CA GLY A 93 -0.19 1.11 9.80
C GLY A 93 -0.18 -0.11 8.88
N ASP A 94 -1.22 -0.33 8.09
CA ASP A 94 -1.40 -1.48 7.20
C ASP A 94 -2.33 -1.13 6.02
N GLY A 95 -2.57 -2.10 5.13
CA GLY A 95 -3.55 -1.97 4.04
C GLY A 95 -2.97 -1.43 2.73
N THR A 96 -1.66 -1.34 2.57
CA THR A 96 -0.98 -0.86 1.36
C THR A 96 -1.38 -1.59 0.09
N THR A 97 -1.32 -2.92 0.12
CA THR A 97 -1.71 -3.77 -1.00
C THR A 97 -3.19 -3.57 -1.35
N THR A 98 -4.05 -3.51 -0.34
CA THR A 98 -5.49 -3.26 -0.50
C THR A 98 -5.75 -1.90 -1.14
N ALA A 99 -5.05 -0.85 -0.70
CA ALA A 99 -5.17 0.50 -1.26
C ALA A 99 -4.81 0.53 -2.76
N ILE A 100 -3.72 -0.14 -3.15
CA ILE A 100 -3.30 -0.26 -4.57
C ILE A 100 -4.36 -1.00 -5.39
N VAL A 101 -4.89 -2.12 -4.88
CA VAL A 101 -5.93 -2.91 -5.57
C VAL A 101 -7.20 -2.11 -5.77
N LEU A 102 -7.64 -1.36 -4.75
CA LEU A 102 -8.83 -0.52 -4.83
C LEU A 102 -8.62 0.66 -5.79
N ALA A 103 -7.48 1.33 -5.72
CA ALA A 103 -7.15 2.45 -6.61
C ALA A 103 -7.13 2.01 -8.09
N GLU A 104 -6.46 0.89 -8.39
CA GLU A 104 -6.47 0.33 -9.75
C GLU A 104 -7.87 -0.04 -10.21
N SER A 105 -8.68 -0.67 -9.35
CA SER A 105 -10.04 -1.07 -9.68
C SER A 105 -10.93 0.14 -9.98
N LEU A 106 -10.82 1.23 -9.21
CA LEU A 106 -11.53 2.48 -9.45
C LEU A 106 -11.09 3.13 -10.78
N ILE A 107 -9.79 3.17 -11.05
CA ILE A 107 -9.26 3.74 -12.30
C ILE A 107 -9.76 2.93 -13.50
N LYS A 108 -9.77 1.60 -13.42
CA LYS A 108 -10.31 0.74 -14.48
C LYS A 108 -11.79 0.97 -14.72
N GLU A 109 -12.56 1.04 -13.64
CA GLU A 109 -14.02 1.28 -13.74
C GLU A 109 -14.34 2.60 -14.41
N VAL A 110 -13.68 3.68 -14.00
CA VAL A 110 -13.86 5.03 -14.60
C VAL A 110 -13.49 5.07 -16.08
N ASN A 111 -12.56 4.22 -16.52
CA ASN A 111 -12.11 4.20 -17.91
C ASN A 111 -12.84 3.18 -18.80
N LYS A 112 -13.88 2.53 -18.32
CA LYS A 112 -14.75 1.71 -19.17
C LYS A 112 -15.49 2.56 -20.20
N PRO A 113 -15.75 2.02 -21.42
CA PRO A 113 -16.41 2.77 -22.48
C PRO A 113 -17.72 3.43 -22.06
N GLU A 114 -18.52 2.75 -21.26
CA GLU A 114 -19.80 3.25 -20.76
C GLU A 114 -19.68 4.46 -19.83
N ASN A 115 -18.52 4.68 -19.23
CA ASN A 115 -18.26 5.76 -18.29
C ASN A 115 -17.51 6.96 -18.92
N LEU A 116 -17.00 6.83 -20.15
CA LEU A 116 -16.18 7.88 -20.78
C LEU A 116 -16.94 9.17 -21.08
N GLU A 117 -18.25 9.09 -21.28
CA GLU A 117 -19.11 10.25 -21.53
C GLU A 117 -19.66 10.90 -20.25
N VAL A 118 -19.45 10.25 -19.10
CA VAL A 118 -19.90 10.79 -17.81
C VAL A 118 -18.99 11.93 -17.37
N ASN A 119 -19.60 13.00 -16.88
CA ASN A 119 -18.85 14.15 -16.38
C ASN A 119 -17.96 13.74 -15.19
N THR A 120 -16.71 14.19 -15.22
CA THR A 120 -15.72 13.87 -14.17
C THR A 120 -16.18 14.24 -12.75
N ARG A 121 -16.95 15.33 -12.61
CA ARG A 121 -17.54 15.74 -11.32
C ARG A 121 -18.55 14.70 -10.82
N ASP A 122 -19.37 14.17 -11.71
CA ASP A 122 -20.40 13.19 -11.36
C ASP A 122 -19.75 11.84 -10.99
N ILE A 123 -18.70 11.45 -11.69
CA ILE A 123 -17.86 10.30 -11.34
C ILE A 123 -17.29 10.47 -9.92
N LYS A 124 -16.69 11.63 -9.64
CA LYS A 124 -16.14 11.94 -8.31
C LYS A 124 -17.21 11.86 -7.22
N ASN A 125 -18.37 12.47 -7.44
CA ASN A 125 -19.50 12.46 -6.49
C ASN A 125 -20.01 11.03 -6.28
N GLY A 126 -20.07 10.21 -7.32
CA GLY A 126 -20.44 8.80 -7.26
C GLY A 126 -19.47 7.99 -6.40
N ILE A 127 -18.18 8.15 -6.63
CA ILE A 127 -17.12 7.49 -5.83
C ILE A 127 -17.24 7.92 -4.37
N GLU A 128 -17.41 9.22 -4.09
CA GLU A 128 -17.54 9.73 -2.73
C GLU A 128 -18.80 9.19 -2.02
N SER A 129 -19.93 9.12 -2.72
CA SER A 129 -21.15 8.53 -2.19
C SER A 129 -20.98 7.03 -1.88
N GLY A 130 -20.34 6.29 -2.78
CA GLY A 130 -20.03 4.87 -2.61
C GLY A 130 -19.10 4.64 -1.42
N TYR A 131 -18.02 5.40 -1.34
CA TYR A 131 -17.06 5.37 -0.24
C TYR A 131 -17.75 5.57 1.12
N LYS A 132 -18.58 6.61 1.27
CA LYS A 132 -19.31 6.87 2.54
C LYS A 132 -20.15 5.66 2.97
N LYS A 133 -20.88 5.06 2.05
CA LYS A 133 -21.69 3.86 2.35
C LYS A 133 -20.84 2.67 2.80
N VAL A 134 -19.68 2.46 2.18
CA VAL A 134 -18.75 1.38 2.56
C VAL A 134 -18.19 1.63 3.96
N VAL A 135 -17.78 2.87 4.26
CA VAL A 135 -17.25 3.24 5.58
C VAL A 135 -18.31 3.04 6.67
N ASP A 136 -19.55 3.53 6.43
CA ASP A 136 -20.65 3.35 7.36
C ASP A 136 -20.92 1.85 7.63
N TYR A 137 -20.93 1.04 6.59
CA TYR A 137 -21.09 -0.41 6.71
C TYR A 137 -19.97 -1.05 7.55
N LEU A 138 -18.72 -0.69 7.28
CA LEU A 138 -17.56 -1.21 8.02
C LEU A 138 -17.62 -0.81 9.49
N GLN A 139 -17.99 0.44 9.81
CA GLN A 139 -18.13 0.91 11.18
C GLN A 139 -19.22 0.14 11.95
N GLN A 140 -20.36 -0.15 11.31
CA GLN A 140 -21.45 -0.91 11.91
C GLN A 140 -21.10 -2.39 12.16
N HIS A 141 -20.19 -2.96 11.37
CA HIS A 141 -19.83 -4.38 11.44
C HIS A 141 -18.46 -4.65 12.06
N SER A 142 -17.70 -3.60 12.37
CA SER A 142 -16.41 -3.72 13.06
C SER A 142 -16.62 -4.23 14.49
N LYS A 143 -15.69 -5.05 14.96
CA LYS A 143 -15.66 -5.57 16.33
C LYS A 143 -14.35 -5.18 16.98
N ALA A 144 -14.42 -4.73 18.23
CA ALA A 144 -13.21 -4.49 19.01
C ALA A 144 -12.45 -5.82 19.23
N VAL A 145 -11.15 -5.79 18.98
CA VAL A 145 -10.29 -6.95 19.24
C VAL A 145 -10.00 -7.05 20.72
N SER A 146 -10.13 -8.26 21.28
CA SER A 146 -9.87 -8.52 22.71
C SER A 146 -9.43 -9.97 22.93
N GLY A 147 -8.62 -10.21 23.96
CA GLY A 147 -8.16 -11.53 24.37
C GLY A 147 -7.50 -12.33 23.22
N ASP A 148 -7.86 -13.58 23.05
CA ASP A 148 -7.28 -14.49 22.05
C ASP A 148 -7.29 -13.97 20.59
N GLN A 149 -8.19 -13.01 20.30
CA GLN A 149 -8.24 -12.39 18.99
C GLN A 149 -7.02 -11.51 18.71
N LEU A 150 -6.44 -10.90 19.74
CA LEU A 150 -5.22 -10.10 19.59
C LEU A 150 -4.04 -10.95 19.12
N SER A 151 -3.86 -12.14 19.71
CA SER A 151 -2.84 -13.09 19.27
C SER A 151 -3.07 -13.55 17.82
N SER A 152 -4.31 -13.74 17.40
CA SER A 152 -4.65 -14.09 16.02
C SER A 152 -4.31 -12.98 15.04
N VAL A 153 -4.63 -11.72 15.36
CA VAL A 153 -4.31 -10.55 14.53
C VAL A 153 -2.80 -10.36 14.44
N SER A 154 -2.09 -10.43 15.57
CA SER A 154 -0.63 -10.33 15.62
C SER A 154 0.05 -11.41 14.80
N SER A 155 -0.42 -12.67 14.89
CA SER A 155 0.11 -13.77 14.10
C SER A 155 -0.05 -13.56 12.59
N ILE A 156 -1.20 -13.05 12.14
CA ILE A 156 -1.43 -12.73 10.72
C ILE A 156 -0.46 -11.64 10.27
N SER A 157 -0.25 -10.60 11.06
CA SER A 157 0.69 -9.51 10.78
C SER A 157 2.15 -10.00 10.69
N CYS A 158 2.48 -11.06 11.42
CA CYS A 158 3.78 -11.73 11.39
C CYS A 158 3.85 -12.89 10.37
N ASN A 159 3.12 -12.81 9.27
CA ASN A 159 3.10 -13.83 8.22
C ASN A 159 2.71 -15.25 8.72
N ASN A 160 1.74 -15.31 9.63
CA ASN A 160 1.25 -16.51 10.33
C ASN A 160 2.25 -17.16 11.30
N ASP A 161 3.27 -16.44 11.75
CA ASP A 161 4.11 -16.88 12.85
C ASP A 161 3.36 -16.72 14.18
N LYS A 162 2.93 -17.86 14.75
CA LYS A 162 2.16 -17.89 15.99
C LYS A 162 3.01 -17.56 17.21
N VAL A 163 4.29 -17.91 17.18
CA VAL A 163 5.20 -17.66 18.31
C VAL A 163 5.46 -16.18 18.44
N LEU A 164 5.88 -15.55 17.35
CA LEU A 164 6.10 -14.10 17.31
C LEU A 164 4.79 -13.33 17.56
N GLY A 165 3.68 -13.78 16.97
CA GLY A 165 2.37 -13.20 17.19
C GLY A 165 1.92 -13.21 18.64
N SER A 166 2.22 -14.30 19.39
CA SER A 166 1.91 -14.39 20.83
C SER A 166 2.76 -13.42 21.65
N ILE A 167 4.07 -13.32 21.37
CA ILE A 167 4.97 -12.37 22.05
C ILE A 167 4.47 -10.92 21.88
N ILE A 168 4.09 -10.55 20.66
CA ILE A 168 3.55 -9.22 20.36
C ILE A 168 2.21 -8.99 21.08
N ALA A 169 1.31 -9.97 21.06
CA ALA A 169 0.02 -9.87 21.73
C ALA A 169 0.20 -9.68 23.25
N GLU A 170 1.08 -10.43 23.87
CA GLU A 170 1.40 -10.30 25.30
C GLU A 170 1.98 -8.91 25.62
N ALA A 171 2.86 -8.38 24.75
CA ALA A 171 3.40 -7.04 24.94
C ALA A 171 2.28 -5.99 24.92
N TYR A 172 1.36 -6.03 23.95
CA TYR A 172 0.21 -5.12 23.89
C TYR A 172 -0.76 -5.30 25.05
N GLU A 173 -0.99 -6.51 25.52
CA GLU A 173 -1.82 -6.76 26.72
C GLU A 173 -1.22 -6.13 27.98
N LYS A 174 0.10 -6.22 28.12
CA LYS A 174 0.82 -5.68 29.30
C LYS A 174 0.86 -4.14 29.30
N VAL A 175 1.10 -3.51 28.16
CA VAL A 175 1.15 -2.05 28.08
C VAL A 175 -0.23 -1.39 28.01
N GLY A 176 -1.25 -2.14 27.61
CA GLY A 176 -2.63 -1.66 27.50
C GLY A 176 -2.88 -0.77 26.28
N LYS A 177 -4.09 -0.20 26.20
CA LYS A 177 -4.56 0.54 25.01
C LYS A 177 -3.79 1.82 24.71
N ASP A 178 -3.25 2.46 25.72
CA ASP A 178 -2.52 3.73 25.62
C ASP A 178 -1.00 3.54 25.62
N GLY A 179 -0.55 2.27 25.68
CA GLY A 179 0.86 1.92 25.67
C GLY A 179 1.45 1.88 24.26
N VAL A 180 2.76 2.08 24.19
CA VAL A 180 3.53 2.02 22.94
C VAL A 180 4.39 0.77 22.97
N VAL A 181 4.31 -0.03 21.90
CA VAL A 181 5.19 -1.18 21.67
C VAL A 181 6.14 -0.83 20.53
N LEU A 182 7.44 -0.88 20.83
CA LEU A 182 8.50 -0.67 19.84
C LEU A 182 9.18 -2.01 19.56
N MET A 183 9.65 -2.19 18.34
CA MET A 183 10.43 -3.35 17.94
C MET A 183 11.84 -2.89 17.63
N GLU A 184 12.81 -3.54 18.26
CA GLU A 184 14.23 -3.29 18.07
C GLU A 184 14.97 -4.60 17.77
N GLU A 185 16.11 -4.50 17.11
CA GLU A 185 16.99 -5.67 16.91
C GLU A 185 17.69 -5.98 18.23
N SER A 186 17.70 -7.28 18.60
CA SER A 186 18.39 -7.78 19.78
C SER A 186 19.77 -8.33 19.43
N ASP A 187 20.72 -8.17 20.32
CA ASP A 187 22.05 -8.80 20.24
C ASP A 187 22.02 -10.31 20.61
N THR A 188 20.85 -10.83 20.97
CA THR A 188 20.65 -12.24 21.33
C THR A 188 19.91 -13.01 20.24
N ASP A 189 20.04 -14.34 20.24
CA ASP A 189 19.32 -15.23 19.31
C ASP A 189 17.84 -15.44 19.71
N GLU A 190 17.39 -14.85 20.81
CA GLU A 190 16.03 -15.01 21.33
C GLU A 190 15.21 -13.73 21.11
N THR A 191 13.93 -13.92 20.73
CA THR A 191 12.95 -12.84 20.68
C THR A 191 12.18 -12.79 21.99
N PHE A 192 12.20 -11.64 22.66
CA PHE A 192 11.52 -11.43 23.94
C PHE A 192 10.91 -10.03 24.03
N SER A 193 10.04 -9.80 25.01
CA SER A 193 9.47 -8.48 25.30
C SER A 193 9.94 -8.00 26.67
N GLU A 194 10.40 -6.75 26.75
CA GLU A 194 10.69 -6.03 27.98
C GLU A 194 9.70 -4.86 28.17
N ILE A 195 9.39 -4.51 29.44
CA ILE A 195 8.49 -3.42 29.83
C ILE A 195 9.19 -2.52 30.83
#